data_539d8a95f010e153eaab5b8f8ff4cb38
#
_entry.id   539d8a95f010e153eaab5b8f8ff4cb38
#
_cell.length_a   1.000
_cell.length_b   1.000
_cell.length_c   1.000
_cell.angle_alpha   90.00
_cell.angle_beta   90.00
_cell.angle_gamma   90.00
#
_symmetry.space_group_name_H-M   'P 1'
#
loop_
_entity.id
_entity.type
_entity.pdbx_description
1 polymer ?
#
loop_
_entity_poly.entity_id
_entity_poly.type
_entity_poly.pdbx_seq_one_letter_code
_entity_poly.pdbx_strand_id
1 'polypeptide(L)'
;MAQPAVRKTVSERLFDQSRNILPGGVNSPVRAFKPYPFFVKQAMGSKLYSVDDNVYLDYCLGYGPLILGHAFEGILNAVQQQIQKGTLYGAPTEDEVNFAQLIKELFPSMEMLRLVNTGTEATMHAIRLARGFTGKQKIIKFEGCYHGAHDYVLVKAGSGATSFGAPDSLGIPKETVQNTIVVPYNNYPVLEETIKRQSHEIAAVIVEPIIGNAGLILPSNDFLQKIRQLTQSYEVLLIFDEVITGFRVALGGAQERYQIKPDLTTLGKILGGGFPIAAFGGRKDIMLNLSPVGNVYQAGTFSGNPVSVAAGSAVLQTLQKNKDEIYPKIERNCQKLAGAIKDLAGNYNIPAQVNNIASMFQIFFSANPITDYTSAKMSDTQKFSVYFHELLKKGVFIAPSQFETCFLSTAHTQEDLQKTVEAVDDALCKVSTTGRAV
;
A
#
# COMPACT_ATOMS: atom_id res chain seq x y z
N MET A 1 -3.63 5.72 52.80
CA MET A 1 -4.64 6.17 51.87
C MET A 1 -4.39 5.44 50.57
N ALA A 2 -5.33 4.62 50.07
CA ALA A 2 -5.19 3.96 48.80
C ALA A 2 -5.17 5.03 47.68
N GLN A 3 -4.20 4.99 46.80
CA GLN A 3 -4.19 5.84 45.60
C GLN A 3 -5.51 5.58 44.84
N PRO A 4 -6.21 6.63 44.35
CA PRO A 4 -7.40 6.43 43.56
C PRO A 4 -7.03 5.60 42.33
N ALA A 5 -7.73 4.51 42.09
CA ALA A 5 -7.54 3.67 40.91
C ALA A 5 -7.68 4.57 39.65
N VAL A 6 -6.63 4.67 38.86
CA VAL A 6 -6.66 5.41 37.59
C VAL A 6 -7.77 4.83 36.74
N ARG A 7 -8.79 5.63 36.41
CA ARG A 7 -9.94 5.18 35.62
C ARG A 7 -9.48 4.90 34.20
N LYS A 8 -9.65 3.66 33.75
CA LYS A 8 -9.33 3.26 32.37
C LYS A 8 -10.05 4.14 31.33
N THR A 9 -9.36 4.49 30.25
CA THR A 9 -9.97 5.17 29.10
C THR A 9 -11.01 4.28 28.42
N VAL A 10 -11.84 4.84 27.55
CA VAL A 10 -12.83 4.06 26.78
C VAL A 10 -12.09 3.11 25.82
N SER A 11 -11.05 3.58 25.13
CA SER A 11 -10.21 2.73 24.26
C SER A 11 -9.59 1.56 25.00
N GLU A 12 -9.05 1.77 26.21
CA GLU A 12 -8.47 0.69 27.01
C GLU A 12 -9.52 -0.39 27.37
N ARG A 13 -10.71 0.04 27.77
CA ARG A 13 -11.81 -0.91 28.07
C ARG A 13 -12.25 -1.68 26.82
N LEU A 14 -12.40 -1.00 25.69
CA LEU A 14 -12.76 -1.64 24.43
C LEU A 14 -11.67 -2.61 23.96
N PHE A 15 -10.40 -2.28 24.17
CA PHE A 15 -9.30 -3.17 23.84
C PHE A 15 -9.31 -4.42 24.73
N ASP A 16 -9.57 -4.29 26.03
CA ASP A 16 -9.73 -5.45 26.93
C ASP A 16 -10.88 -6.37 26.49
N GLN A 17 -11.99 -5.79 26.04
CA GLN A 17 -13.11 -6.56 25.49
C GLN A 17 -12.75 -7.23 24.17
N SER A 18 -12.12 -6.48 23.24
CA SER A 18 -11.82 -6.98 21.90
C SER A 18 -10.83 -8.15 21.91
N ARG A 19 -9.86 -8.17 22.84
CA ARG A 19 -8.91 -9.28 22.99
C ARG A 19 -9.58 -10.63 23.29
N ASN A 20 -10.78 -10.63 23.83
CA ASN A 20 -11.53 -11.85 24.13
C ASN A 20 -12.30 -12.39 22.91
N ILE A 21 -12.46 -11.59 21.84
CA ILE A 21 -13.30 -11.93 20.68
C ILE A 21 -12.56 -11.78 19.35
N LEU A 22 -11.45 -11.03 19.31
CA LEU A 22 -10.61 -10.82 18.13
C LEU A 22 -9.17 -11.20 18.48
N PRO A 23 -8.49 -12.00 17.69
CA PRO A 23 -7.07 -12.31 17.91
C PRO A 23 -6.22 -11.03 18.02
N GLY A 24 -5.56 -10.84 19.18
CA GLY A 24 -4.80 -9.62 19.48
C GLY A 24 -5.63 -8.34 19.62
N GLY A 25 -6.98 -8.44 19.67
CA GLY A 25 -7.91 -7.31 19.81
C GLY A 25 -8.12 -6.50 18.51
N VAL A 26 -7.65 -6.97 17.35
CA VAL A 26 -7.69 -6.25 16.07
C VAL A 26 -8.04 -7.19 14.91
N ASN A 27 -8.65 -6.63 13.85
CA ASN A 27 -8.95 -7.36 12.60
C ASN A 27 -7.78 -7.37 11.58
N SER A 28 -6.68 -6.67 11.89
CA SER A 28 -5.47 -6.69 11.09
C SER A 28 -4.27 -6.40 11.99
N PRO A 29 -3.16 -7.17 11.88
CA PRO A 29 -2.00 -7.02 12.76
C PRO A 29 -1.35 -5.65 12.71
N VAL A 30 -1.40 -4.96 11.56
CA VAL A 30 -0.86 -3.60 11.39
C VAL A 30 -1.58 -2.53 12.22
N ARG A 31 -2.76 -2.83 12.77
CA ARG A 31 -3.53 -1.93 13.66
C ARG A 31 -3.11 -2.04 15.13
N ALA A 32 -2.32 -3.06 15.47
CA ALA A 32 -1.90 -3.29 16.85
C ALA A 32 -0.67 -2.44 17.20
N PHE A 33 -0.73 -1.71 18.33
CA PHE A 33 0.43 -1.04 18.94
C PHE A 33 0.26 -0.94 20.46
N LYS A 34 1.38 -0.74 21.16
CA LYS A 34 1.39 -0.65 22.63
C LYS A 34 1.10 0.78 23.09
N PRO A 35 0.51 0.97 24.29
CA PRO A 35 0.00 -0.07 25.19
C PRO A 35 -1.29 -0.70 24.68
N TYR A 36 -2.11 0.03 23.91
CA TYR A 36 -3.32 -0.37 23.19
C TYR A 36 -3.62 0.64 22.09
N PRO A 37 -4.27 0.22 20.97
CA PRO A 37 -4.73 1.14 19.96
C PRO A 37 -5.90 1.99 20.46
N PHE A 38 -5.98 3.26 20.04
CA PHE A 38 -7.19 4.04 20.22
C PHE A 38 -8.31 3.52 19.30
N PHE A 39 -9.56 3.69 19.74
CA PHE A 39 -10.73 3.31 18.96
C PHE A 39 -11.35 4.56 18.33
N VAL A 40 -11.67 4.48 17.04
CA VAL A 40 -12.25 5.58 16.26
C VAL A 40 -13.77 5.51 16.32
N LYS A 41 -14.43 6.63 16.60
CA LYS A 41 -15.89 6.79 16.50
C LYS A 41 -16.33 7.47 15.21
N GLN A 42 -15.47 8.31 14.63
CA GLN A 42 -15.77 9.09 13.42
C GLN A 42 -14.48 9.52 12.75
N ALA A 43 -14.52 9.75 11.44
CA ALA A 43 -13.43 10.35 10.68
C ALA A 43 -13.98 11.33 9.63
N MET A 44 -13.29 12.46 9.42
CA MET A 44 -13.67 13.48 8.45
C MET A 44 -12.45 14.24 7.94
N GLY A 45 -12.34 14.43 6.64
CA GLY A 45 -11.23 15.12 6.00
C GLY A 45 -9.89 14.47 6.34
N SER A 46 -8.98 15.19 6.97
CA SER A 46 -7.67 14.72 7.42
C SER A 46 -7.67 14.14 8.84
N LYS A 47 -8.83 14.00 9.50
CA LYS A 47 -8.90 13.78 10.96
C LYS A 47 -9.65 12.52 11.35
N LEU A 48 -9.13 11.84 12.39
CA LEU A 48 -9.79 10.78 13.14
C LEU A 48 -10.25 11.33 14.50
N TYR A 49 -11.43 10.95 14.91
CA TYR A 49 -12.02 11.28 16.21
C TYR A 49 -12.16 10.00 17.03
N SER A 50 -11.43 9.91 18.14
CA SER A 50 -11.47 8.72 18.99
C SER A 50 -12.67 8.71 19.92
N VAL A 51 -12.96 7.53 20.47
CA VAL A 51 -13.99 7.34 21.52
C VAL A 51 -13.60 8.00 22.86
N ASP A 52 -12.35 8.42 23.02
CA ASP A 52 -11.84 9.15 24.17
C ASP A 52 -11.82 10.68 23.93
N ASP A 53 -12.54 11.16 22.91
CA ASP A 53 -12.64 12.57 22.47
C ASP A 53 -11.32 13.21 22.01
N ASN A 54 -10.28 12.42 21.74
CA ASN A 54 -9.07 12.90 21.12
C ASN A 54 -9.26 13.03 19.59
N VAL A 55 -8.58 14.04 19.00
CA VAL A 55 -8.54 14.27 17.56
C VAL A 55 -7.12 14.03 17.06
N TYR A 56 -6.99 13.25 15.98
CA TYR A 56 -5.71 12.94 15.36
C TYR A 56 -5.70 13.37 13.90
N LEU A 57 -4.65 14.08 13.48
CA LEU A 57 -4.31 14.24 12.06
C LEU A 57 -3.82 12.90 11.52
N ASP A 58 -4.46 12.40 10.47
CA ASP A 58 -4.29 11.03 9.98
C ASP A 58 -3.39 10.95 8.75
N TYR A 59 -2.15 10.54 8.94
CA TYR A 59 -1.21 10.22 7.87
C TYR A 59 -1.14 8.72 7.54
N CYS A 60 -1.92 7.89 8.22
CA CYS A 60 -2.10 6.48 7.88
C CYS A 60 -3.14 6.32 6.76
N LEU A 61 -4.22 7.13 6.79
CA LEU A 61 -5.29 7.18 5.77
C LEU A 61 -5.80 5.78 5.37
N GLY A 62 -6.00 4.90 6.39
CA GLY A 62 -6.44 3.54 6.17
C GLY A 62 -5.43 2.67 5.41
N TYR A 63 -4.14 2.99 5.48
CA TYR A 63 -3.04 2.37 4.72
C TYR A 63 -3.13 2.65 3.21
N GLY A 64 -3.63 3.85 2.85
CA GLY A 64 -3.50 4.41 1.52
C GLY A 64 -4.77 4.68 0.69
N PRO A 65 -5.97 4.12 0.92
CA PRO A 65 -7.11 4.32 0.03
C PRO A 65 -7.67 5.76 0.00
N LEU A 66 -7.42 6.59 1.00
CA LEU A 66 -8.16 7.82 1.23
C LEU A 66 -7.43 9.06 0.70
N ILE A 67 -7.10 9.08 -0.60
CA ILE A 67 -6.42 10.22 -1.23
C ILE A 67 -7.24 11.52 -1.18
N LEU A 68 -8.58 11.42 -1.18
CA LEU A 68 -9.50 12.56 -1.03
C LEU A 68 -9.82 12.90 0.44
N GLY A 69 -9.28 12.12 1.40
CA GLY A 69 -9.60 12.23 2.83
C GLY A 69 -10.81 11.40 3.24
N HIS A 70 -11.11 11.45 4.54
CA HIS A 70 -12.26 10.75 5.12
C HIS A 70 -13.58 11.44 4.78
N ALA A 71 -14.64 10.62 4.62
CA ALA A 71 -16.00 11.08 4.40
C ALA A 71 -16.13 12.12 3.27
N PHE A 72 -15.41 11.91 2.16
CA PHE A 72 -15.49 12.80 1.01
C PHE A 72 -16.92 12.82 0.44
N GLU A 73 -17.51 14.01 0.33
CA GLU A 73 -18.93 14.20 0.01
C GLU A 73 -19.35 13.52 -1.30
N GLY A 74 -18.50 13.61 -2.35
CA GLY A 74 -18.80 12.97 -3.63
C GLY A 74 -18.95 11.44 -3.54
N ILE A 75 -18.14 10.78 -2.70
CA ILE A 75 -18.25 9.34 -2.43
C ILE A 75 -19.52 9.04 -1.62
N LEU A 76 -19.77 9.81 -0.55
CA LEU A 76 -20.94 9.59 0.30
C LEU A 76 -22.23 9.70 -0.51
N ASN A 77 -22.36 10.72 -1.35
CA ASN A 77 -23.54 10.93 -2.20
C ASN A 77 -23.73 9.79 -3.21
N ALA A 78 -22.67 9.35 -3.88
CA ALA A 78 -22.75 8.23 -4.83
C ALA A 78 -23.18 6.93 -4.15
N VAL A 79 -22.61 6.64 -2.99
CA VAL A 79 -22.95 5.46 -2.18
C VAL A 79 -24.39 5.50 -1.68
N GLN A 80 -24.84 6.65 -1.16
CA GLN A 80 -26.23 6.82 -0.69
C GLN A 80 -27.25 6.60 -1.81
N GLN A 81 -26.99 7.12 -3.01
CA GLN A 81 -27.83 6.91 -4.17
C GLN A 81 -27.85 5.43 -4.60
N GLN A 82 -26.70 4.75 -4.57
CA GLN A 82 -26.60 3.36 -4.98
C GLN A 82 -27.30 2.40 -4.01
N ILE A 83 -27.18 2.63 -2.70
CA ILE A 83 -27.82 1.79 -1.68
C ILE A 83 -29.35 1.75 -1.87
N GLN A 84 -29.96 2.84 -2.32
CA GLN A 84 -31.40 2.91 -2.60
C GLN A 84 -31.82 2.03 -3.81
N LYS A 85 -30.88 1.70 -4.71
CA LYS A 85 -31.13 0.83 -5.86
C LYS A 85 -30.83 -0.64 -5.57
N GLY A 86 -30.19 -0.94 -4.46
CA GLY A 86 -29.76 -2.28 -4.05
C GLY A 86 -28.23 -2.39 -3.93
N THR A 87 -27.79 -3.45 -3.26
CA THR A 87 -26.40 -3.61 -2.83
C THR A 87 -25.67 -4.78 -3.50
N LEU A 88 -26.43 -5.72 -4.10
CA LEU A 88 -25.87 -6.90 -4.80
C LEU A 88 -26.95 -7.53 -5.66
N TYR A 89 -26.64 -7.82 -6.93
CA TYR A 89 -27.66 -8.31 -7.88
C TYR A 89 -27.43 -9.75 -8.36
N GLY A 90 -26.19 -10.25 -8.34
CA GLY A 90 -25.84 -11.53 -8.95
C GLY A 90 -25.96 -11.54 -10.48
N ALA A 91 -25.98 -10.35 -11.10
CA ALA A 91 -26.07 -10.11 -12.53
C ALA A 91 -25.18 -8.90 -12.88
N PRO A 92 -24.68 -8.82 -14.13
CA PRO A 92 -23.88 -7.66 -14.57
C PRO A 92 -24.71 -6.37 -14.60
N THR A 93 -24.03 -5.24 -14.45
CA THR A 93 -24.63 -3.90 -14.45
C THR A 93 -23.95 -2.97 -15.46
N GLU A 94 -24.67 -1.96 -15.92
CA GLU A 94 -24.11 -0.90 -16.76
C GLU A 94 -22.99 -0.15 -16.05
N ASP A 95 -23.13 0.08 -14.74
CA ASP A 95 -22.14 0.79 -13.93
C ASP A 95 -20.80 0.06 -13.85
N GLU A 96 -20.79 -1.31 -13.86
CA GLU A 96 -19.56 -2.10 -13.95
C GLU A 96 -18.85 -1.87 -15.29
N VAL A 97 -19.59 -1.80 -16.38
CA VAL A 97 -19.03 -1.57 -17.72
C VAL A 97 -18.42 -0.17 -17.80
N ASN A 98 -19.15 0.84 -17.34
CA ASN A 98 -18.70 2.23 -17.33
C ASN A 98 -17.46 2.40 -16.43
N PHE A 99 -17.44 1.75 -15.28
CA PHE A 99 -16.29 1.79 -14.36
C PHE A 99 -15.06 1.08 -14.96
N ALA A 100 -15.25 -0.07 -15.58
CA ALA A 100 -14.17 -0.76 -16.28
C ALA A 100 -13.62 0.07 -17.45
N GLN A 101 -14.48 0.76 -18.19
CA GLN A 101 -14.07 1.66 -19.27
C GLN A 101 -13.25 2.84 -18.71
N LEU A 102 -13.67 3.47 -17.61
CA LEU A 102 -12.95 4.54 -16.95
C LEU A 102 -11.54 4.07 -16.49
N ILE A 103 -11.44 2.87 -15.90
CA ILE A 103 -10.14 2.30 -15.52
C ILE A 103 -9.24 2.13 -16.75
N LYS A 104 -9.76 1.62 -17.86
CA LYS A 104 -8.98 1.44 -19.12
C LYS A 104 -8.48 2.76 -19.69
N GLU A 105 -9.25 3.84 -19.60
CA GLU A 105 -8.84 5.16 -20.04
C GLU A 105 -7.66 5.68 -19.21
N LEU A 106 -7.67 5.43 -17.91
CA LEU A 106 -6.64 5.86 -16.98
C LEU A 106 -5.40 4.93 -16.97
N PHE A 107 -5.60 3.66 -17.31
CA PHE A 107 -4.56 2.63 -17.39
C PHE A 107 -4.58 1.93 -18.76
N PRO A 108 -4.03 2.54 -19.82
CA PRO A 108 -4.09 1.97 -21.18
C PRO A 108 -3.38 0.62 -21.37
N SER A 109 -2.56 0.20 -20.40
CA SER A 109 -1.98 -1.15 -20.36
C SER A 109 -3.03 -2.23 -20.06
N MET A 110 -4.14 -1.86 -19.42
CA MET A 110 -5.24 -2.75 -19.07
C MET A 110 -6.27 -2.80 -20.21
N GLU A 111 -5.91 -3.46 -21.33
CA GLU A 111 -6.80 -3.62 -22.51
C GLU A 111 -8.10 -4.36 -22.13
N MET A 112 -8.02 -5.30 -21.18
CA MET A 112 -9.13 -5.95 -20.49
C MET A 112 -8.83 -6.04 -19.00
N LEU A 113 -9.88 -6.09 -18.17
CA LEU A 113 -9.76 -6.22 -16.72
C LEU A 113 -10.89 -7.06 -16.11
N ARG A 114 -10.68 -7.47 -14.86
CA ARG A 114 -11.67 -8.11 -14.02
C ARG A 114 -11.67 -7.43 -12.64
N LEU A 115 -12.86 -7.07 -12.15
CA LEU A 115 -13.04 -6.55 -10.80
C LEU A 115 -13.02 -7.68 -9.77
N VAL A 116 -12.44 -7.40 -8.61
CA VAL A 116 -12.37 -8.26 -7.43
C VAL A 116 -12.52 -7.39 -6.17
N ASN A 117 -12.41 -7.96 -4.95
CA ASN A 117 -12.73 -7.20 -3.74
C ASN A 117 -11.49 -6.65 -3.03
N THR A 118 -10.34 -7.31 -3.18
CA THR A 118 -9.10 -6.96 -2.45
C THR A 118 -7.88 -7.02 -3.34
N GLY A 119 -6.82 -6.27 -2.97
CA GLY A 119 -5.53 -6.38 -3.63
C GLY A 119 -4.95 -7.79 -3.58
N THR A 120 -5.21 -8.54 -2.49
CA THR A 120 -4.83 -9.97 -2.38
C THR A 120 -5.47 -10.82 -3.47
N GLU A 121 -6.76 -10.65 -3.74
CA GLU A 121 -7.43 -11.35 -4.85
C GLU A 121 -6.86 -10.93 -6.19
N ALA A 122 -6.63 -9.63 -6.40
CA ALA A 122 -6.08 -9.10 -7.65
C ALA A 122 -4.71 -9.72 -7.97
N THR A 123 -3.79 -9.73 -7.03
CA THR A 123 -2.44 -10.30 -7.21
C THR A 123 -2.47 -11.84 -7.35
N MET A 124 -3.30 -12.51 -6.55
CA MET A 124 -3.50 -13.96 -6.64
C MET A 124 -3.97 -14.38 -8.04
N HIS A 125 -4.95 -13.67 -8.58
CA HIS A 125 -5.50 -13.99 -9.91
C HIS A 125 -4.56 -13.56 -11.04
N ALA A 126 -3.84 -12.44 -10.91
CA ALA A 126 -2.82 -12.03 -11.89
C ALA A 126 -1.71 -13.07 -12.00
N ILE A 127 -1.20 -13.60 -10.87
CA ILE A 127 -0.20 -14.67 -10.85
C ILE A 127 -0.75 -15.97 -11.45
N ARG A 128 -1.97 -16.37 -11.07
CA ARG A 128 -2.61 -17.57 -11.64
C ARG A 128 -2.77 -17.44 -13.15
N LEU A 129 -3.18 -16.27 -13.62
CA LEU A 129 -3.35 -15.98 -15.03
C LEU A 129 -2.01 -16.02 -15.77
N ALA A 130 -0.97 -15.43 -15.22
CA ALA A 130 0.38 -15.46 -15.80
C ALA A 130 0.89 -16.90 -15.96
N ARG A 131 0.69 -17.74 -14.94
CA ARG A 131 1.02 -19.18 -15.01
C ARG A 131 0.19 -19.93 -16.06
N GLY A 132 -1.13 -19.65 -16.10
CA GLY A 132 -2.03 -20.28 -17.06
C GLY A 132 -1.73 -19.92 -18.51
N PHE A 133 -1.37 -18.66 -18.77
CA PHE A 133 -1.01 -18.18 -20.10
C PHE A 133 0.35 -18.72 -20.58
N THR A 134 1.36 -18.71 -19.71
CA THR A 134 2.73 -19.10 -20.08
C THR A 134 2.99 -20.61 -19.99
N GLY A 135 2.16 -21.36 -19.27
CA GLY A 135 2.43 -22.75 -18.90
C GLY A 135 3.59 -22.93 -17.90
N LYS A 136 4.21 -21.86 -17.45
CA LYS A 136 5.35 -21.85 -16.52
C LYS A 136 4.86 -21.75 -15.06
N GLN A 137 5.66 -22.23 -14.10
CA GLN A 137 5.25 -22.35 -12.71
C GLN A 137 5.83 -21.30 -11.77
N LYS A 138 7.07 -20.87 -12.02
CA LYS A 138 7.81 -19.98 -11.11
C LYS A 138 7.40 -18.53 -11.30
N ILE A 139 7.49 -17.76 -10.22
CA ILE A 139 7.43 -16.29 -10.24
C ILE A 139 8.64 -15.71 -9.52
N ILE A 140 9.02 -14.49 -9.90
CA ILE A 140 9.96 -13.68 -9.14
C ILE A 140 9.19 -12.58 -8.42
N LYS A 141 9.48 -12.37 -7.13
CA LYS A 141 9.09 -11.18 -6.37
C LYS A 141 10.31 -10.54 -5.74
N PHE A 142 10.16 -9.29 -5.29
CA PHE A 142 11.25 -8.58 -4.62
C PHE A 142 11.11 -8.63 -3.10
N GLU A 143 12.26 -8.68 -2.41
CA GLU A 143 12.33 -8.61 -0.95
C GLU A 143 11.75 -7.26 -0.48
N GLY A 144 10.92 -7.30 0.56
CA GLY A 144 10.22 -6.12 1.08
C GLY A 144 8.91 -5.80 0.37
N CYS A 145 8.66 -6.28 -0.86
CA CYS A 145 7.36 -6.13 -1.52
C CYS A 145 6.29 -7.01 -0.88
N TYR A 146 5.12 -6.44 -0.67
CA TYR A 146 3.92 -7.13 -0.21
C TYR A 146 2.87 -7.19 -1.32
N HIS A 147 2.44 -8.41 -1.63
CA HIS A 147 1.48 -8.66 -2.72
C HIS A 147 0.21 -9.34 -2.22
N GLY A 148 -0.20 -9.06 -0.98
CA GLY A 148 -1.37 -9.68 -0.37
C GLY A 148 -1.03 -10.89 0.51
N ALA A 149 -2.07 -11.50 1.10
CA ALA A 149 -1.94 -12.53 2.13
C ALA A 149 -2.21 -13.95 1.59
N HIS A 150 -1.98 -14.20 0.29
CA HIS A 150 -2.08 -15.55 -0.26
C HIS A 150 -0.72 -16.27 -0.24
N ASP A 151 -0.74 -17.60 -0.15
CA ASP A 151 0.41 -18.43 0.13
C ASP A 151 1.60 -18.27 -0.84
N TYR A 152 1.33 -17.99 -2.12
CA TYR A 152 2.40 -17.84 -3.13
C TYR A 152 3.34 -16.66 -2.88
N VAL A 153 2.90 -15.63 -2.15
CA VAL A 153 3.64 -14.37 -1.97
C VAL A 153 4.05 -14.10 -0.53
N LEU A 154 3.53 -14.86 0.44
CA LEU A 154 3.98 -14.82 1.84
C LEU A 154 5.31 -15.61 1.97
N VAL A 155 6.33 -15.09 1.34
CA VAL A 155 7.63 -15.71 1.16
C VAL A 155 8.72 -14.68 1.46
N LYS A 156 9.67 -15.05 2.30
CA LYS A 156 10.88 -14.29 2.60
C LYS A 156 12.10 -14.83 1.87
N ALA A 157 13.13 -14.02 1.70
CA ALA A 157 14.40 -14.47 1.15
C ALA A 157 15.00 -15.59 2.01
N GLY A 158 15.53 -16.61 1.35
CA GLY A 158 16.33 -17.66 2.01
C GLY A 158 17.76 -17.18 2.30
N SER A 159 18.62 -18.05 2.79
CA SER A 159 20.02 -17.78 3.17
C SER A 159 20.99 -17.63 1.99
N GLY A 160 20.62 -16.87 0.95
CA GLY A 160 21.47 -16.61 -0.22
C GLY A 160 20.79 -15.70 -1.22
N ALA A 161 21.58 -14.99 -2.03
CA ALA A 161 21.10 -13.94 -2.96
C ALA A 161 20.13 -14.45 -4.05
N THR A 162 19.98 -15.77 -4.23
CA THR A 162 19.13 -16.41 -5.24
C THR A 162 18.40 -17.63 -4.69
N SER A 163 18.00 -17.61 -3.42
CA SER A 163 17.37 -18.79 -2.77
C SER A 163 15.88 -18.87 -3.09
N PHE A 164 15.38 -20.09 -3.29
CA PHE A 164 13.95 -20.37 -3.14
C PHE A 164 13.48 -19.85 -1.78
N GLY A 165 12.38 -19.11 -1.77
CA GLY A 165 11.88 -18.47 -0.56
C GLY A 165 11.50 -19.49 0.52
N ALA A 166 11.64 -19.09 1.77
CA ALA A 166 11.08 -19.80 2.90
C ALA A 166 9.70 -19.21 3.23
N PRO A 167 8.74 -20.02 3.75
CA PRO A 167 7.47 -19.49 4.22
C PRO A 167 7.67 -18.37 5.24
N ASP A 168 6.95 -17.25 5.07
CA ASP A 168 6.99 -16.12 6.01
C ASP A 168 5.85 -16.18 7.05
N SER A 169 5.07 -17.25 7.02
CA SER A 169 4.00 -17.54 7.97
C SER A 169 3.94 -19.04 8.26
N LEU A 170 3.53 -19.39 9.48
CA LEU A 170 3.10 -20.75 9.78
C LEU A 170 1.84 -21.08 8.97
N GLY A 171 1.69 -22.36 8.65
CA GLY A 171 0.55 -22.88 7.87
C GLY A 171 0.74 -22.87 6.37
N ILE A 172 1.81 -22.28 5.83
CA ILE A 172 2.13 -22.31 4.40
C ILE A 172 2.98 -23.55 4.09
N PRO A 173 2.51 -24.45 3.19
CA PRO A 173 3.29 -25.60 2.77
C PRO A 173 4.58 -25.18 2.03
N LYS A 174 5.68 -25.89 2.28
CA LYS A 174 6.96 -25.59 1.61
C LYS A 174 6.86 -25.75 0.09
N GLU A 175 6.06 -26.68 -0.36
CA GLU A 175 5.81 -26.97 -1.78
C GLU A 175 5.13 -25.79 -2.48
N THR A 176 4.33 -25.00 -1.77
CA THR A 176 3.68 -23.81 -2.32
C THR A 176 4.68 -22.71 -2.64
N VAL A 177 5.66 -22.51 -1.76
CA VAL A 177 6.62 -21.39 -1.89
C VAL A 177 7.85 -21.74 -2.72
N GLN A 178 8.12 -23.02 -3.01
CA GLN A 178 9.26 -23.43 -3.84
C GLN A 178 9.23 -22.85 -5.27
N ASN A 179 8.06 -22.43 -5.74
CA ASN A 179 7.86 -21.79 -7.04
C ASN A 179 7.91 -20.25 -6.98
N THR A 180 8.34 -19.69 -5.85
CA THR A 180 8.51 -18.25 -5.70
C THR A 180 9.96 -17.92 -5.39
N ILE A 181 10.60 -17.21 -6.31
CA ILE A 181 11.98 -16.75 -6.19
C ILE A 181 11.93 -15.34 -5.62
N VAL A 182 12.70 -15.09 -4.56
CA VAL A 182 12.82 -13.75 -3.96
C VAL A 182 14.19 -13.18 -4.30
N VAL A 183 14.20 -11.95 -4.87
CA VAL A 183 15.41 -11.22 -5.22
C VAL A 183 15.43 -9.86 -4.52
N PRO A 184 16.63 -9.30 -4.22
CA PRO A 184 16.70 -7.96 -3.62
C PRO A 184 16.16 -6.89 -4.59
N TYR A 185 15.40 -5.92 -4.05
CA TYR A 185 14.98 -4.75 -4.82
C TYR A 185 16.17 -3.84 -5.14
N ASN A 186 16.13 -3.15 -6.27
CA ASN A 186 17.25 -2.33 -6.80
C ASN A 186 18.55 -3.10 -7.12
N ASN A 187 18.50 -4.43 -7.10
CA ASN A 187 19.66 -5.27 -7.45
C ASN A 187 19.47 -5.93 -8.83
N TYR A 188 19.69 -5.14 -9.89
CA TYR A 188 19.52 -5.61 -11.27
C TYR A 188 20.41 -6.81 -11.62
N PRO A 189 21.71 -6.88 -11.24
CA PRO A 189 22.55 -8.03 -11.56
C PRO A 189 22.00 -9.38 -11.08
N VAL A 190 21.48 -9.43 -9.85
CA VAL A 190 20.87 -10.66 -9.30
C VAL A 190 19.60 -11.06 -10.05
N LEU A 191 18.76 -10.07 -10.40
CA LEU A 191 17.56 -10.31 -11.21
C LEU A 191 17.93 -10.85 -12.60
N GLU A 192 18.90 -10.21 -13.26
CA GLU A 192 19.36 -10.60 -14.59
C GLU A 192 19.91 -12.01 -14.63
N GLU A 193 20.79 -12.36 -13.68
CA GLU A 193 21.34 -13.73 -13.57
C GLU A 193 20.21 -14.74 -13.32
N THR A 194 19.26 -14.42 -12.45
CA THR A 194 18.13 -15.30 -12.14
C THR A 194 17.27 -15.57 -13.38
N ILE A 195 16.93 -14.56 -14.14
CA ILE A 195 16.12 -14.69 -15.36
C ILE A 195 16.90 -15.43 -16.44
N LYS A 196 18.16 -15.08 -16.69
CA LYS A 196 19.02 -15.76 -17.68
C LYS A 196 19.09 -17.27 -17.43
N ARG A 197 19.18 -17.66 -16.16
CA ARG A 197 19.33 -19.09 -15.79
C ARG A 197 18.02 -19.86 -15.86
N GLN A 198 16.87 -19.24 -15.54
CA GLN A 198 15.61 -19.95 -15.29
C GLN A 198 14.39 -19.39 -16.06
N SER A 199 14.57 -18.55 -17.09
CA SER A 199 13.46 -17.94 -17.83
C SER A 199 12.46 -18.95 -18.40
N HIS A 200 12.93 -20.16 -18.74
CA HIS A 200 12.06 -21.24 -19.24
C HIS A 200 11.06 -21.78 -18.21
N GLU A 201 11.26 -21.51 -16.92
CA GLU A 201 10.34 -21.90 -15.84
C GLU A 201 9.59 -20.70 -15.21
N ILE A 202 10.04 -19.45 -15.47
CA ILE A 202 9.50 -18.26 -14.85
C ILE A 202 8.35 -17.72 -15.67
N ALA A 203 7.14 -17.71 -15.09
CA ALA A 203 5.93 -17.16 -15.68
C ALA A 203 5.93 -15.62 -15.64
N ALA A 204 6.31 -15.04 -14.51
CA ALA A 204 6.24 -13.59 -14.31
C ALA A 204 7.24 -13.07 -13.27
N VAL A 205 7.58 -11.79 -13.41
CA VAL A 205 8.13 -10.93 -12.35
C VAL A 205 6.98 -10.07 -11.83
N ILE A 206 6.70 -10.11 -10.52
CA ILE A 206 5.78 -9.19 -9.85
C ILE A 206 6.55 -8.19 -9.01
N VAL A 207 6.21 -6.90 -9.11
CA VAL A 207 6.91 -5.82 -8.43
C VAL A 207 5.96 -4.72 -7.99
N GLU A 208 6.12 -4.21 -6.76
CA GLU A 208 5.66 -2.86 -6.43
C GLU A 208 6.61 -1.87 -7.12
N PRO A 209 6.15 -1.03 -8.07
CA PRO A 209 7.05 -0.09 -8.76
C PRO A 209 7.74 0.89 -7.81
N ILE A 210 7.09 1.21 -6.71
CA ILE A 210 7.61 1.89 -5.54
C ILE A 210 7.17 1.07 -4.34
N ILE A 211 8.12 0.59 -3.53
CA ILE A 211 7.76 -0.20 -2.36
C ILE A 211 7.11 0.69 -1.31
N GLY A 212 5.87 0.36 -0.94
CA GLY A 212 5.12 1.03 0.13
C GLY A 212 4.94 0.19 1.39
N ASN A 213 5.35 -1.09 1.35
CA ASN A 213 5.13 -2.06 2.42
C ASN A 213 6.44 -2.46 3.18
N ALA A 214 7.52 -1.72 2.93
CA ALA A 214 8.79 -1.83 3.67
C ALA A 214 9.29 -0.44 4.11
N GLY A 215 8.35 0.43 4.48
CA GLY A 215 8.51 1.86 4.42
C GLY A 215 8.46 2.32 2.96
N LEU A 216 8.94 3.52 2.67
CA LEU A 216 8.95 4.03 1.31
C LEU A 216 10.32 3.83 0.67
N ILE A 217 10.44 2.90 -0.29
CA ILE A 217 11.68 2.64 -1.03
C ILE A 217 11.46 2.94 -2.50
N LEU A 218 12.26 3.84 -3.05
CA LEU A 218 12.15 4.27 -4.43
C LEU A 218 12.98 3.36 -5.36
N PRO A 219 12.54 3.14 -6.61
CA PRO A 219 13.38 2.47 -7.59
C PRO A 219 14.59 3.35 -7.91
N SER A 220 15.77 2.74 -8.10
CA SER A 220 16.95 3.40 -8.66
C SER A 220 16.66 3.86 -10.10
N ASN A 221 17.40 4.86 -10.58
CA ASN A 221 17.06 5.65 -11.78
C ASN A 221 16.52 4.89 -13.00
N ASP A 222 17.05 3.72 -13.33
CA ASP A 222 16.66 2.95 -14.51
C ASP A 222 16.19 1.51 -14.19
N PHE A 223 16.00 1.20 -12.90
CA PHE A 223 15.70 -0.15 -12.44
C PHE A 223 14.45 -0.74 -13.08
N LEU A 224 13.35 0.02 -13.09
CA LEU A 224 12.08 -0.44 -13.67
C LEU A 224 12.15 -0.61 -15.19
N GLN A 225 12.86 0.29 -15.88
CA GLN A 225 13.11 0.21 -17.32
C GLN A 225 13.92 -1.06 -17.66
N LYS A 226 14.96 -1.34 -16.87
CA LYS A 226 15.78 -2.55 -17.02
C LYS A 226 14.97 -3.82 -16.75
N ILE A 227 14.09 -3.83 -15.74
CA ILE A 227 13.15 -4.95 -15.52
C ILE A 227 12.29 -5.17 -16.76
N ARG A 228 11.69 -4.10 -17.33
CA ARG A 228 10.84 -4.22 -18.52
C ARG A 228 11.61 -4.78 -19.71
N GLN A 229 12.79 -4.25 -20.01
CA GLN A 229 13.63 -4.72 -21.10
C GLN A 229 14.01 -6.20 -20.92
N LEU A 230 14.44 -6.56 -19.72
CA LEU A 230 14.84 -7.92 -19.40
C LEU A 230 13.68 -8.91 -19.55
N THR A 231 12.52 -8.59 -19.00
CA THR A 231 11.34 -9.45 -19.06
C THR A 231 10.85 -9.64 -20.50
N GLN A 232 10.93 -8.59 -21.34
CA GLN A 232 10.63 -8.70 -22.78
C GLN A 232 11.62 -9.61 -23.51
N SER A 233 12.92 -9.46 -23.25
CA SER A 233 13.96 -10.22 -23.94
C SER A 233 13.91 -11.73 -23.65
N TYR A 234 13.36 -12.11 -22.49
CA TYR A 234 13.29 -13.51 -22.04
C TYR A 234 11.86 -14.07 -22.02
N GLU A 235 10.89 -13.38 -22.60
CA GLU A 235 9.49 -13.79 -22.67
C GLU A 235 8.92 -14.17 -21.28
N VAL A 236 9.26 -13.36 -20.27
CA VAL A 236 8.73 -13.40 -18.91
C VAL A 236 7.72 -12.26 -18.76
N LEU A 237 6.54 -12.52 -18.20
CA LEU A 237 5.54 -11.47 -18.01
C LEU A 237 5.99 -10.50 -16.90
N LEU A 238 5.65 -9.22 -17.06
CA LEU A 238 5.82 -8.21 -16.02
C LEU A 238 4.47 -7.85 -15.42
N ILE A 239 4.32 -8.06 -14.10
CA ILE A 239 3.15 -7.66 -13.33
C ILE A 239 3.54 -6.45 -12.48
N PHE A 240 2.92 -5.28 -12.72
CA PHE A 240 2.99 -4.16 -11.81
C PHE A 240 1.91 -4.28 -10.74
N ASP A 241 2.33 -4.41 -9.49
CA ASP A 241 1.44 -4.28 -8.36
C ASP A 241 1.28 -2.80 -8.01
N GLU A 242 0.23 -2.21 -8.55
CA GLU A 242 -0.14 -0.82 -8.34
C GLU A 242 -1.27 -0.65 -7.30
N VAL A 243 -1.40 -1.60 -6.40
CA VAL A 243 -2.40 -1.50 -5.31
C VAL A 243 -2.16 -0.28 -4.42
N ILE A 244 -0.90 0.15 -4.22
CA ILE A 244 -0.58 1.41 -3.53
C ILE A 244 -0.38 2.56 -4.50
N THR A 245 0.40 2.35 -5.57
CA THR A 245 0.87 3.42 -6.47
C THR A 245 -0.18 3.87 -7.47
N GLY A 246 -1.13 3.01 -7.83
CA GLY A 246 -2.22 3.33 -8.74
C GLY A 246 -3.06 4.50 -8.24
N PHE A 247 -3.32 5.47 -9.11
CA PHE A 247 -4.02 6.72 -8.79
C PHE A 247 -3.37 7.58 -7.69
N ARG A 248 -2.20 7.17 -7.18
CA ARG A 248 -1.51 7.88 -6.10
C ARG A 248 -0.34 8.72 -6.58
N VAL A 249 0.57 8.13 -7.33
CA VAL A 249 1.81 8.81 -7.77
C VAL A 249 1.63 9.60 -9.06
N ALA A 250 0.61 9.28 -9.79
CA ALA A 250 0.02 9.99 -10.93
C ALA A 250 -1.38 9.41 -11.14
N LEU A 251 -2.18 10.00 -12.03
CA LEU A 251 -3.54 9.51 -12.33
C LEU A 251 -3.50 8.09 -12.92
N GLY A 252 -2.56 7.79 -13.82
CA GLY A 252 -2.28 6.45 -14.35
C GLY A 252 -1.20 5.69 -13.58
N GLY A 253 -0.97 6.03 -12.31
CA GLY A 253 -0.08 5.31 -11.41
C GLY A 253 1.41 5.43 -11.75
N ALA A 254 2.18 4.43 -11.32
CA ALA A 254 3.61 4.35 -11.60
C ALA A 254 3.91 4.09 -13.09
N GLN A 255 3.02 3.43 -13.81
CA GLN A 255 3.14 3.24 -15.26
C GLN A 255 3.24 4.57 -16.00
N GLU A 256 2.37 5.53 -15.66
CA GLU A 256 2.40 6.87 -16.20
C GLU A 256 3.68 7.61 -15.77
N ARG A 257 4.02 7.58 -14.48
CA ARG A 257 5.16 8.31 -13.93
C ARG A 257 6.49 7.86 -14.51
N TYR A 258 6.67 6.55 -14.71
CA TYR A 258 7.93 5.96 -15.22
C TYR A 258 7.89 5.59 -16.69
N GLN A 259 6.77 5.84 -17.39
CA GLN A 259 6.58 5.53 -18.81
C GLN A 259 6.86 4.06 -19.14
N ILE A 260 6.32 3.14 -18.34
CA ILE A 260 6.50 1.69 -18.49
C ILE A 260 5.15 1.02 -18.65
N LYS A 261 5.00 0.21 -19.70
CA LYS A 261 3.81 -0.61 -19.95
C LYS A 261 4.08 -2.05 -19.47
N PRO A 262 3.50 -2.51 -18.35
CA PRO A 262 3.56 -3.90 -17.92
C PRO A 262 2.63 -4.78 -18.77
N ASP A 263 2.76 -6.11 -18.63
CA ASP A 263 1.86 -7.08 -19.27
C ASP A 263 0.56 -7.25 -18.46
N LEU A 264 0.66 -7.21 -17.14
CA LEU A 264 -0.46 -7.24 -16.21
C LEU A 264 -0.31 -6.16 -15.13
N THR A 265 -1.42 -5.67 -14.62
CA THR A 265 -1.51 -4.66 -13.55
C THR A 265 -2.51 -5.10 -12.51
N THR A 266 -2.21 -4.87 -11.24
CA THR A 266 -3.17 -5.00 -10.13
C THR A 266 -3.44 -3.64 -9.50
N LEU A 267 -4.72 -3.35 -9.23
CA LEU A 267 -5.20 -2.10 -8.64
C LEU A 267 -6.03 -2.39 -7.40
N GLY A 268 -6.10 -1.45 -6.48
CA GLY A 268 -6.90 -1.53 -5.26
C GLY A 268 -6.90 -0.20 -4.50
N LYS A 269 -7.09 -0.23 -3.21
CA LYS A 269 -7.00 0.95 -2.31
C LYS A 269 -7.75 2.18 -2.84
N ILE A 270 -7.08 3.14 -3.48
CA ILE A 270 -7.70 4.36 -4.03
C ILE A 270 -8.80 4.03 -5.02
N LEU A 271 -8.67 2.94 -5.77
CA LEU A 271 -9.71 2.48 -6.70
C LEU A 271 -11.09 2.42 -6.06
N GLY A 272 -11.18 2.09 -4.77
CA GLY A 272 -12.43 1.98 -4.02
C GLY A 272 -12.76 3.18 -3.14
N GLY A 273 -11.83 4.13 -2.95
CA GLY A 273 -12.05 5.30 -2.09
C GLY A 273 -12.45 4.98 -0.64
N GLY A 274 -12.00 3.84 -0.11
CA GLY A 274 -12.35 3.33 1.21
C GLY A 274 -13.31 2.13 1.18
N PHE A 275 -13.87 1.80 0.02
CA PHE A 275 -14.73 0.62 -0.17
C PHE A 275 -13.92 -0.57 -0.72
N PRO A 276 -14.34 -1.82 -0.41
CA PRO A 276 -13.62 -3.03 -0.83
C PRO A 276 -13.86 -3.30 -2.32
N ILE A 277 -12.94 -2.85 -3.14
CA ILE A 277 -12.85 -3.17 -4.57
C ILE A 277 -11.39 -3.14 -5.02
N ALA A 278 -11.04 -4.03 -5.91
CA ALA A 278 -9.75 -4.10 -6.58
C ALA A 278 -9.96 -4.57 -8.03
N ALA A 279 -8.91 -4.55 -8.82
CA ALA A 279 -8.94 -5.03 -10.19
C ALA A 279 -7.60 -5.66 -10.55
N PHE A 280 -7.62 -6.62 -11.46
CA PHE A 280 -6.47 -7.05 -12.22
C PHE A 280 -6.81 -7.03 -13.71
N GLY A 281 -5.82 -6.73 -14.52
CA GLY A 281 -6.02 -6.63 -15.97
C GLY A 281 -4.69 -6.47 -16.70
N GLY A 282 -4.75 -6.38 -18.02
CA GLY A 282 -3.57 -6.23 -18.84
C GLY A 282 -3.85 -6.49 -20.31
N ARG A 283 -2.87 -7.03 -21.00
CA ARG A 283 -2.94 -7.37 -22.43
C ARG A 283 -4.13 -8.27 -22.71
N LYS A 284 -4.84 -7.99 -23.78
CA LYS A 284 -6.06 -8.72 -24.18
C LYS A 284 -5.81 -10.21 -24.41
N ASP A 285 -4.71 -10.58 -25.06
CA ASP A 285 -4.33 -11.98 -25.32
C ASP A 285 -4.12 -12.78 -24.04
N ILE A 286 -3.60 -12.16 -22.98
CA ILE A 286 -3.45 -12.78 -21.67
C ILE A 286 -4.83 -12.91 -21.00
N MET A 287 -5.61 -11.83 -20.96
CA MET A 287 -6.88 -11.77 -20.26
C MET A 287 -7.93 -12.72 -20.83
N LEU A 288 -7.89 -13.03 -22.13
CA LEU A 288 -8.78 -13.99 -22.78
C LEU A 288 -8.58 -15.45 -22.30
N ASN A 289 -7.54 -15.75 -21.53
CA ASN A 289 -7.39 -17.05 -20.88
C ASN A 289 -8.26 -17.22 -19.63
N LEU A 290 -8.95 -16.15 -19.17
CA LEU A 290 -9.88 -16.26 -18.05
C LEU A 290 -11.22 -16.88 -18.46
N SER A 291 -11.76 -17.73 -17.57
CA SER A 291 -13.13 -18.24 -17.69
C SER A 291 -14.15 -17.07 -17.72
N PRO A 292 -15.22 -17.16 -18.55
CA PRO A 292 -15.69 -18.33 -19.33
C PRO A 292 -15.05 -18.48 -20.72
N VAL A 293 -14.21 -17.54 -21.17
CA VAL A 293 -13.59 -17.58 -22.50
C VAL A 293 -12.44 -18.60 -22.52
N GLY A 294 -11.56 -18.55 -21.53
CA GLY A 294 -10.43 -19.46 -21.34
C GLY A 294 -10.64 -20.36 -20.12
N ASN A 295 -9.57 -21.09 -19.75
CA ASN A 295 -9.61 -22.13 -18.73
C ASN A 295 -9.06 -21.69 -17.36
N VAL A 296 -8.60 -20.45 -17.21
CA VAL A 296 -8.12 -19.95 -15.91
C VAL A 296 -9.31 -19.46 -15.08
N TYR A 297 -9.58 -20.15 -13.98
CA TYR A 297 -10.77 -19.88 -13.18
C TYR A 297 -10.58 -18.68 -12.23
N GLN A 298 -11.59 -17.80 -12.24
CA GLN A 298 -11.78 -16.73 -11.26
C GLN A 298 -13.28 -16.52 -11.07
N ALA A 299 -13.71 -16.40 -9.82
CA ALA A 299 -15.07 -16.03 -9.44
C ALA A 299 -15.07 -15.31 -8.10
N GLY A 300 -16.10 -14.52 -7.85
CA GLY A 300 -16.31 -13.82 -6.58
C GLY A 300 -17.73 -13.27 -6.49
N THR A 301 -18.45 -13.62 -5.44
CA THR A 301 -19.84 -13.16 -5.22
C THR A 301 -19.95 -11.63 -5.22
N PHE A 302 -18.95 -10.95 -4.66
CA PHE A 302 -18.93 -9.49 -4.54
C PHE A 302 -18.09 -8.79 -5.62
N SER A 303 -17.59 -9.52 -6.63
CA SER A 303 -16.87 -8.92 -7.75
C SER A 303 -17.78 -7.96 -8.51
N GLY A 304 -17.37 -6.69 -8.65
CA GLY A 304 -18.24 -5.67 -9.26
C GLY A 304 -19.40 -5.23 -8.34
N ASN A 305 -19.24 -5.32 -7.01
CA ASN A 305 -20.27 -4.86 -6.08
C ASN A 305 -20.71 -3.43 -6.41
N PRO A 306 -22.01 -3.17 -6.63
CA PRO A 306 -22.50 -1.89 -7.15
C PRO A 306 -22.23 -0.71 -6.20
N VAL A 307 -22.19 -0.94 -4.88
CA VAL A 307 -21.86 0.11 -3.91
C VAL A 307 -20.38 0.49 -4.00
N SER A 308 -19.50 -0.52 -4.11
CA SER A 308 -18.06 -0.29 -4.29
C SER A 308 -17.73 0.34 -5.65
N VAL A 309 -18.47 -0.06 -6.71
CA VAL A 309 -18.36 0.53 -8.06
C VAL A 309 -18.77 2.00 -8.03
N ALA A 310 -19.89 2.35 -7.38
CA ALA A 310 -20.34 3.73 -7.25
C ALA A 310 -19.31 4.60 -6.49
N ALA A 311 -18.75 4.08 -5.39
CA ALA A 311 -17.69 4.75 -4.64
C ALA A 311 -16.43 4.95 -5.48
N GLY A 312 -15.96 3.89 -6.15
CA GLY A 312 -14.78 3.93 -7.02
C GLY A 312 -14.96 4.88 -8.20
N SER A 313 -16.11 4.87 -8.85
CA SER A 313 -16.43 5.80 -9.94
C SER A 313 -16.36 7.25 -9.48
N ALA A 314 -16.93 7.57 -8.32
CA ALA A 314 -16.89 8.93 -7.76
C ALA A 314 -15.45 9.39 -7.47
N VAL A 315 -14.60 8.51 -6.95
CA VAL A 315 -13.17 8.81 -6.73
C VAL A 315 -12.46 9.08 -8.04
N LEU A 316 -12.53 8.14 -9.00
CA LEU A 316 -11.76 8.24 -10.24
C LEU A 316 -12.20 9.44 -11.09
N GLN A 317 -13.50 9.71 -11.19
CA GLN A 317 -14.03 10.90 -11.86
C GLN A 317 -13.54 12.19 -11.20
N THR A 318 -13.51 12.24 -9.85
CA THR A 318 -13.00 13.40 -9.12
C THR A 318 -11.51 13.62 -9.39
N LEU A 319 -10.70 12.55 -9.35
CA LEU A 319 -9.27 12.62 -9.63
C LEU A 319 -9.00 13.03 -11.09
N GLN A 320 -9.72 12.44 -12.06
CA GLN A 320 -9.58 12.75 -13.47
C GLN A 320 -9.90 14.21 -13.77
N LYS A 321 -11.04 14.70 -13.24
CA LYS A 321 -11.50 16.08 -13.44
C LYS A 321 -10.54 17.12 -12.88
N ASN A 322 -9.91 16.83 -11.75
CA ASN A 322 -9.10 17.79 -10.99
C ASN A 322 -7.60 17.41 -10.95
N LYS A 323 -7.12 16.56 -11.86
CA LYS A 323 -5.76 16.03 -11.84
C LYS A 323 -4.67 17.10 -11.78
N ASP A 324 -4.83 18.15 -12.56
CA ASP A 324 -3.84 19.23 -12.71
C ASP A 324 -3.74 20.12 -11.45
N GLU A 325 -4.72 20.05 -10.56
CA GLU A 325 -4.70 20.71 -9.25
C GLU A 325 -4.25 19.74 -8.15
N ILE A 326 -4.86 18.56 -8.09
CA ILE A 326 -4.69 17.60 -6.99
C ILE A 326 -3.24 17.12 -6.90
N TYR A 327 -2.70 16.53 -7.96
CA TYR A 327 -1.37 15.88 -7.89
C TYR A 327 -0.25 16.87 -7.59
N PRO A 328 -0.14 18.02 -8.28
CA PRO A 328 0.92 18.98 -7.97
C PRO A 328 0.78 19.60 -6.57
N LYS A 329 -0.45 19.80 -6.07
CA LYS A 329 -0.68 20.35 -4.73
C LYS A 329 -0.24 19.36 -3.65
N ILE A 330 -0.68 18.09 -3.74
CA ILE A 330 -0.34 17.07 -2.75
C ILE A 330 1.17 16.81 -2.76
N GLU A 331 1.79 16.72 -3.95
CA GLU A 331 3.23 16.49 -4.08
C GLU A 331 4.05 17.63 -3.46
N ARG A 332 3.72 18.90 -3.75
CA ARG A 332 4.36 20.06 -3.10
C ARG A 332 4.20 20.03 -1.57
N ASN A 333 3.03 19.69 -1.08
CA ASN A 333 2.77 19.60 0.36
C ASN A 333 3.60 18.48 1.00
N CYS A 334 3.69 17.33 0.35
CA CYS A 334 4.49 16.20 0.80
C CYS A 334 5.98 16.55 0.82
N GLN A 335 6.50 17.18 -0.22
CA GLN A 335 7.89 17.64 -0.29
C GLN A 335 8.23 18.64 0.82
N LYS A 336 7.34 19.61 1.08
CA LYS A 336 7.52 20.58 2.18
C LYS A 336 7.58 19.90 3.53
N LEU A 337 6.64 18.97 3.80
CA LEU A 337 6.62 18.23 5.08
C LEU A 337 7.87 17.35 5.23
N ALA A 338 8.22 16.58 4.20
CA ALA A 338 9.41 15.73 4.23
C ALA A 338 10.70 16.53 4.39
N GLY A 339 10.81 17.69 3.74
CA GLY A 339 11.92 18.63 3.91
C GLY A 339 12.02 19.14 5.35
N ALA A 340 10.91 19.62 5.91
CA ALA A 340 10.87 20.09 7.30
C ALA A 340 11.27 18.98 8.31
N ILE A 341 10.79 17.74 8.12
CA ILE A 341 11.18 16.59 8.96
C ILE A 341 12.70 16.35 8.88
N LYS A 342 13.25 16.40 7.67
CA LYS A 342 14.70 16.20 7.44
C LYS A 342 15.54 17.30 8.12
N ASP A 343 15.14 18.56 7.98
CA ASP A 343 15.83 19.71 8.54
C ASP A 343 15.78 19.67 10.08
N LEU A 344 14.63 19.36 10.67
CA LEU A 344 14.47 19.19 12.11
C LEU A 344 15.34 18.04 12.65
N ALA A 345 15.39 16.89 11.96
CA ALA A 345 16.29 15.80 12.36
C ALA A 345 17.75 16.24 12.33
N GLY A 346 18.15 17.04 11.34
CA GLY A 346 19.48 17.65 11.27
C GLY A 346 19.77 18.60 12.44
N ASN A 347 18.82 19.45 12.81
CA ASN A 347 18.94 20.40 13.94
C ASN A 347 19.20 19.68 15.28
N TYR A 348 18.63 18.49 15.46
CA TYR A 348 18.86 17.65 16.65
C TYR A 348 20.04 16.70 16.51
N ASN A 349 20.81 16.76 15.41
CA ASN A 349 21.91 15.83 15.11
C ASN A 349 21.46 14.35 15.12
N ILE A 350 20.24 14.07 14.68
CA ILE A 350 19.70 12.71 14.57
C ILE A 350 19.98 12.18 13.17
N PRO A 351 20.76 11.09 13.02
CA PRO A 351 20.91 10.43 11.73
C PRO A 351 19.56 9.90 11.25
N ALA A 352 18.99 10.51 10.21
CA ALA A 352 17.71 10.12 9.63
C ALA A 352 17.71 10.28 8.11
N GLN A 353 16.97 9.39 7.45
CA GLN A 353 16.64 9.48 6.03
C GLN A 353 15.14 9.73 5.90
N VAL A 354 14.74 10.64 5.04
CA VAL A 354 13.34 10.91 4.74
C VAL A 354 13.11 10.69 3.26
N ASN A 355 12.50 9.55 2.91
CA ASN A 355 12.10 9.27 1.54
C ASN A 355 10.72 9.86 1.28
N ASN A 356 10.51 10.46 0.11
CA ASN A 356 9.20 10.95 -0.30
C ASN A 356 9.03 10.90 -1.82
N ILE A 357 7.80 10.68 -2.28
CA ILE A 357 7.39 10.76 -3.68
C ILE A 357 5.88 11.01 -3.76
N ALA A 358 5.46 11.93 -4.60
CA ALA A 358 4.05 12.32 -4.74
C ALA A 358 3.41 12.63 -3.38
N SER A 359 2.42 11.84 -2.96
CA SER A 359 1.72 11.99 -1.67
C SER A 359 2.19 11.00 -0.59
N MET A 360 3.36 10.40 -0.76
CA MET A 360 3.93 9.39 0.14
C MET A 360 5.23 9.88 0.77
N PHE A 361 5.43 9.60 2.05
CA PHE A 361 6.69 9.87 2.74
C PHE A 361 6.93 8.87 3.87
N GLN A 362 8.20 8.71 4.28
CA GLN A 362 8.58 7.93 5.45
C GLN A 362 9.92 8.40 6.00
N ILE A 363 10.02 8.46 7.33
CA ILE A 363 11.27 8.69 8.04
C ILE A 363 11.87 7.36 8.50
N PHE A 364 13.19 7.23 8.32
CA PHE A 364 13.98 6.12 8.83
C PHE A 364 15.12 6.68 9.68
N PHE A 365 15.27 6.21 10.89
CA PHE A 365 16.39 6.59 11.78
C PHE A 365 17.64 5.80 11.37
N SER A 366 18.33 6.29 10.35
CA SER A 366 19.52 5.66 9.75
C SER A 366 20.48 6.71 9.23
N ALA A 367 21.77 6.48 9.40
CA ALA A 367 22.83 7.30 8.79
C ALA A 367 22.98 6.99 7.29
N ASN A 368 22.63 5.78 6.87
CA ASN A 368 22.78 5.30 5.50
C ASN A 368 21.51 5.51 4.68
N PRO A 369 21.61 5.74 3.35
CA PRO A 369 20.47 5.78 2.46
C PRO A 369 19.64 4.49 2.53
N ILE A 370 18.32 4.62 2.36
CA ILE A 370 17.39 3.49 2.32
C ILE A 370 17.03 3.21 0.86
N THR A 371 17.61 2.15 0.32
CA THR A 371 17.49 1.79 -1.10
C THR A 371 16.90 0.40 -1.34
N ASP A 372 16.82 -0.42 -0.28
CA ASP A 372 16.27 -1.77 -0.30
C ASP A 372 15.73 -2.17 1.08
N TYR A 373 15.15 -3.36 1.17
CA TYR A 373 14.60 -3.87 2.43
C TYR A 373 15.68 -4.13 3.49
N THR A 374 16.87 -4.52 3.07
CA THR A 374 17.99 -4.76 4.00
C THR A 374 18.40 -3.46 4.70
N SER A 375 18.58 -2.37 3.94
CA SER A 375 18.88 -1.05 4.51
C SER A 375 17.75 -0.53 5.39
N ALA A 376 16.48 -0.77 5.02
CA ALA A 376 15.33 -0.41 5.85
C ALA A 376 15.31 -1.16 7.19
N LYS A 377 15.63 -2.46 7.20
CA LYS A 377 15.72 -3.27 8.42
C LYS A 377 16.84 -2.83 9.39
N MET A 378 17.88 -2.19 8.87
CA MET A 378 18.99 -1.68 9.68
C MET A 378 18.67 -0.37 10.40
N SER A 379 17.52 0.25 10.12
CA SER A 379 17.09 1.48 10.79
C SER A 379 16.69 1.22 12.25
N ASP A 380 16.87 2.23 13.09
CA ASP A 380 16.59 2.16 14.53
C ASP A 380 15.08 2.17 14.82
N THR A 381 14.51 0.98 15.03
CA THR A 381 13.09 0.80 15.33
C THR A 381 12.69 1.32 16.71
N GLN A 382 13.65 1.45 17.66
CA GLN A 382 13.37 1.97 18.99
C GLN A 382 13.16 3.48 18.92
N LYS A 383 14.02 4.20 18.18
CA LYS A 383 13.83 5.63 17.90
C LYS A 383 12.52 5.88 17.17
N PHE A 384 12.16 5.04 16.18
CA PHE A 384 10.87 5.15 15.51
C PHE A 384 9.70 4.94 16.47
N SER A 385 9.80 3.99 17.39
CA SER A 385 8.75 3.79 18.41
C SER A 385 8.58 5.02 19.33
N VAL A 386 9.66 5.65 19.76
CA VAL A 386 9.60 6.90 20.54
C VAL A 386 8.94 8.00 19.70
N TYR A 387 9.40 8.20 18.48
CA TYR A 387 8.86 9.19 17.54
C TYR A 387 7.34 9.01 17.31
N PHE A 388 6.91 7.79 17.04
CA PHE A 388 5.50 7.45 16.87
C PHE A 388 4.64 7.83 18.09
N HIS A 389 5.09 7.44 19.29
CA HIS A 389 4.31 7.70 20.51
C HIS A 389 4.26 9.19 20.87
N GLU A 390 5.34 9.93 20.62
CA GLU A 390 5.33 11.39 20.87
C GLU A 390 4.43 12.12 19.87
N LEU A 391 4.44 11.75 18.58
CA LEU A 391 3.49 12.27 17.59
C LEU A 391 2.05 11.96 17.98
N LEU A 392 1.78 10.73 18.41
CA LEU A 392 0.43 10.34 18.83
C LEU A 392 -0.07 11.17 20.02
N LYS A 393 0.79 11.46 21.02
CA LYS A 393 0.47 12.36 22.14
C LYS A 393 0.15 13.78 21.70
N LYS A 394 0.70 14.23 20.58
CA LYS A 394 0.49 15.55 20.00
C LYS A 394 -0.66 15.59 18.99
N GLY A 395 -1.43 14.51 18.88
CA GLY A 395 -2.58 14.43 17.97
C GLY A 395 -2.19 14.20 16.51
N VAL A 396 -1.04 13.61 16.22
CA VAL A 396 -0.64 13.19 14.88
C VAL A 396 -0.53 11.67 14.84
N PHE A 397 -1.30 11.04 13.95
CA PHE A 397 -1.29 9.60 13.76
C PHE A 397 -0.59 9.23 12.46
N ILE A 398 0.54 8.57 12.58
CA ILE A 398 1.24 7.86 11.50
C ILE A 398 1.08 6.35 11.68
N ALA A 399 1.48 5.55 10.72
CA ALA A 399 1.49 4.10 10.91
C ALA A 399 2.46 3.70 12.05
N PRO A 400 2.11 2.72 12.91
CA PRO A 400 2.89 2.39 14.10
C PRO A 400 4.21 1.66 13.80
N SER A 401 4.50 1.37 12.54
CA SER A 401 5.71 0.69 12.07
C SER A 401 6.45 1.53 11.03
N GLN A 402 7.78 1.61 11.15
CA GLN A 402 8.62 2.26 10.12
C GLN A 402 8.57 1.55 8.76
N PHE A 403 8.06 0.33 8.70
CA PHE A 403 7.86 -0.43 7.46
C PHE A 403 6.56 -0.12 6.75
N GLU A 404 5.77 0.81 7.28
CA GLU A 404 4.56 1.32 6.66
C GLU A 404 4.79 2.73 6.13
N THR A 405 4.20 3.05 4.99
CA THR A 405 4.29 4.38 4.38
C THR A 405 3.27 5.33 4.99
N CYS A 406 3.66 6.59 5.18
CA CYS A 406 2.77 7.68 5.50
C CYS A 406 2.22 8.34 4.23
N PHE A 407 0.99 8.83 4.28
CA PHE A 407 0.27 9.36 3.13
C PHE A 407 -0.30 10.75 3.41
N LEU A 408 -0.32 11.60 2.38
CA LEU A 408 -1.12 12.83 2.38
C LEU A 408 -2.39 12.62 1.55
N SER A 409 -3.44 13.39 1.90
CA SER A 409 -4.67 13.51 1.13
C SER A 409 -4.90 14.95 0.69
N THR A 410 -5.87 15.17 -0.20
CA THR A 410 -6.31 16.53 -0.59
C THR A 410 -6.88 17.33 0.59
N ALA A 411 -7.33 16.64 1.64
CA ALA A 411 -7.96 17.23 2.81
C ALA A 411 -6.96 17.80 3.83
N HIS A 412 -5.66 17.47 3.74
CA HIS A 412 -4.64 18.06 4.60
C HIS A 412 -4.44 19.55 4.25
N THR A 413 -4.75 20.43 5.21
CA THR A 413 -4.60 21.88 5.07
C THR A 413 -3.18 22.35 5.40
N GLN A 414 -2.83 23.60 5.07
CA GLN A 414 -1.54 24.19 5.49
C GLN A 414 -1.43 24.27 7.02
N GLU A 415 -2.56 24.50 7.71
CA GLU A 415 -2.62 24.49 9.18
C GLU A 415 -2.33 23.09 9.74
N ASP A 416 -2.88 22.01 9.12
CA ASP A 416 -2.59 20.64 9.52
C ASP A 416 -1.10 20.31 9.34
N LEU A 417 -0.49 20.75 8.24
CA LEU A 417 0.94 20.57 7.99
C LEU A 417 1.80 21.31 9.02
N GLN A 418 1.44 22.55 9.34
CA GLN A 418 2.16 23.34 10.35
C GLN A 418 2.10 22.68 11.73
N LYS A 419 0.91 22.25 12.17
CA LYS A 419 0.73 21.49 13.42
C LYS A 419 1.55 20.20 13.44
N THR A 420 1.66 19.54 12.29
CA THR A 420 2.46 18.32 12.16
C THR A 420 3.95 18.63 12.32
N VAL A 421 4.46 19.72 11.71
CA VAL A 421 5.86 20.14 11.86
C VAL A 421 6.18 20.45 13.32
N GLU A 422 5.31 21.14 14.05
CA GLU A 422 5.44 21.41 15.48
C GLU A 422 5.46 20.11 16.32
N ALA A 423 4.58 19.17 16.01
CA ALA A 423 4.57 17.87 16.68
C ALA A 423 5.83 17.05 16.39
N VAL A 424 6.35 17.14 15.15
CA VAL A 424 7.62 16.50 14.74
C VAL A 424 8.80 17.08 15.49
N ASP A 425 8.86 18.40 15.68
CA ASP A 425 9.91 19.07 16.42
C ASP A 425 9.99 18.54 17.87
N ASP A 426 8.84 18.53 18.57
CA ASP A 426 8.73 17.96 19.92
C ASP A 426 9.14 16.48 19.97
N ALA A 427 8.69 15.69 19.00
CA ALA A 427 8.99 14.26 18.92
C ALA A 427 10.50 14.00 18.70
N LEU A 428 11.13 14.74 17.78
CA LEU A 428 12.57 14.62 17.51
C LEU A 428 13.43 15.13 18.69
N CYS A 429 13.00 16.19 19.38
CA CYS A 429 13.60 16.61 20.63
C CYS A 429 13.64 15.46 21.64
N LYS A 430 12.54 14.72 21.79
CA LYS A 430 12.48 13.55 22.68
C LYS A 430 13.39 12.41 22.19
N VAL A 431 13.38 12.10 20.90
CA VAL A 431 14.26 11.08 20.30
C VAL A 431 15.73 11.40 20.55
N SER A 432 16.16 12.67 20.44
CA SER A 432 17.56 13.10 20.66
C SER A 432 18.05 12.84 22.07
N THR A 433 17.14 12.81 23.05
CA THR A 433 17.45 12.55 24.47
C THR A 433 17.38 11.05 24.81
N THR A 434 16.73 10.24 23.98
CA THR A 434 16.57 8.80 24.18
C THR A 434 17.80 8.07 23.63
N GLY A 435 18.82 7.86 24.41
CA GLY A 435 20.11 7.24 24.01
C GLY A 435 21.33 7.90 24.65
N ARG A 436 21.13 8.96 25.44
CA ARG A 436 22.17 9.58 26.27
C ARG A 436 22.19 9.05 27.72
N ALA A 437 21.47 7.98 28.03
CA ALA A 437 21.61 7.29 29.30
C ALA A 437 22.74 6.28 29.15
N VAL A 438 23.91 6.71 29.55
CA VAL A 438 25.20 6.09 29.92
C VAL A 438 25.35 4.58 29.77
#